data_07f7e60a020ddd2f91501d6f6af0ce7a
#
_entry.id   07f7e60a020ddd2f91501d6f6af0ce7a
#
_cell.length_a   1.000
_cell.length_b   1.000
_cell.length_c   1.000
_cell.angle_alpha   90.00
_cell.angle_beta   90.00
_cell.angle_gamma   90.00
#
_symmetry.space_group_name_H-M   'P 1'
#
loop_
_entity.id
_entity.type
_entity.pdbx_description
1 polymer ?
#
loop_
_entity_poly.entity_id
_entity_poly.type
_entity_poly.pdbx_seq_one_letter_code
_entity_poly.pdbx_strand_id
1 'polypeptide(L)'
;KINPKYEYLRAFIESIPDIFEKEGREIYNKRNLIKVLTAPDGTQVNVKRFHIPHGLNKFIYSWNIRKPKGQRAFEYPMILKRKGINTPEPLALIEERNFLDILGYSYLITIQCDYSHTLYEMADAKPEEYQYVAKALAHFAADIHLHEILHKDFTPGNILWKQDEEGFHFMLVDINRMEFGPVSEKKGLYNLRRFWGPKEFTRILVSEYALLRNID
;
A
#
# COMPACT_ATOMS: atom_id res chain seq x y z
N LYS A 1 3.72 -18.36 -2.23
CA LYS A 1 2.38 -18.38 -1.58
C LYS A 1 1.35 -17.85 -2.58
N ILE A 2 0.24 -18.57 -2.75
CA ILE A 2 -0.86 -18.13 -3.63
C ILE A 2 -2.10 -17.99 -2.75
N ASN A 3 -2.89 -16.96 -2.97
CA ASN A 3 -4.20 -16.81 -2.36
C ASN A 3 -5.14 -17.87 -2.97
N PRO A 4 -5.80 -18.71 -2.16
CA PRO A 4 -6.64 -19.81 -2.65
C PRO A 4 -7.70 -19.38 -3.68
N LYS A 5 -8.19 -18.16 -3.58
CA LYS A 5 -9.15 -17.58 -4.56
C LYS A 5 -8.58 -17.54 -5.99
N TYR A 6 -7.27 -17.45 -6.16
CA TYR A 6 -6.57 -17.30 -7.43
C TYR A 6 -5.71 -18.51 -7.80
N GLU A 7 -5.99 -19.66 -7.19
CA GLU A 7 -5.27 -20.90 -7.45
C GLU A 7 -5.33 -21.33 -8.93
N TYR A 8 -6.42 -20.99 -9.59
CA TYR A 8 -6.61 -21.26 -11.02
C TYR A 8 -5.64 -20.52 -11.94
N LEU A 9 -4.98 -19.45 -11.45
CA LEU A 9 -3.93 -18.71 -12.15
C LEU A 9 -2.51 -19.22 -11.83
N ARG A 10 -2.35 -20.35 -11.16
CA ARG A 10 -1.06 -20.85 -10.68
C ARG A 10 0.01 -20.87 -11.75
N ALA A 11 -0.28 -21.45 -12.92
CA ALA A 11 0.70 -21.54 -14.01
C ALA A 11 1.19 -20.17 -14.48
N PHE A 12 0.30 -19.21 -14.59
CA PHE A 12 0.66 -17.81 -14.92
C PHE A 12 1.47 -17.16 -13.79
N ILE A 13 1.02 -17.31 -12.54
CA ILE A 13 1.73 -16.76 -11.38
C ILE A 13 3.15 -17.29 -11.32
N GLU A 14 3.35 -18.60 -11.47
CA GLU A 14 4.66 -19.24 -11.42
C GLU A 14 5.59 -18.83 -12.57
N SER A 15 5.04 -18.44 -13.74
CA SER A 15 5.83 -17.93 -14.85
C SER A 15 6.31 -16.48 -14.70
N ILE A 16 5.74 -15.71 -13.74
CA ILE A 16 6.04 -14.28 -13.61
C ILE A 16 7.54 -13.97 -13.49
N PRO A 17 8.36 -14.68 -12.70
CA PRO A 17 9.80 -14.40 -12.66
C PRO A 17 10.48 -14.46 -14.04
N ASP A 18 10.09 -15.37 -14.91
CA ASP A 18 10.69 -15.59 -16.22
C ASP A 18 10.24 -14.54 -17.27
N ILE A 19 8.99 -14.07 -17.15
CA ILE A 19 8.41 -13.13 -18.12
C ILE A 19 8.55 -11.67 -17.67
N PHE A 20 8.82 -11.41 -16.39
CA PHE A 20 8.76 -10.05 -15.80
C PHE A 20 9.68 -9.03 -16.49
N GLU A 21 10.85 -9.44 -16.97
CA GLU A 21 11.74 -8.51 -17.68
C GLU A 21 11.23 -8.15 -19.06
N LYS A 22 10.52 -9.05 -19.72
CA LYS A 22 10.13 -8.97 -21.14
C LYS A 22 8.73 -8.42 -21.35
N GLU A 23 7.85 -8.64 -20.36
CA GLU A 23 6.41 -8.37 -20.50
C GLU A 23 5.93 -7.32 -19.49
N GLY A 24 4.73 -6.83 -19.76
CA GLY A 24 4.01 -5.90 -18.91
C GLY A 24 4.38 -4.43 -19.11
N ARG A 25 3.42 -3.58 -18.75
CA ARG A 25 3.58 -2.12 -18.79
C ARG A 25 4.21 -1.64 -17.49
N GLU A 26 5.39 -1.03 -17.56
CA GLU A 26 6.05 -0.42 -16.41
C GLU A 26 5.26 0.80 -15.93
N ILE A 27 5.01 0.87 -14.63
CA ILE A 27 4.34 2.01 -13.99
C ILE A 27 5.20 2.71 -12.93
N TYR A 28 6.26 2.05 -12.46
CA TYR A 28 7.20 2.63 -11.51
C TYR A 28 8.55 1.91 -11.58
N ASN A 29 9.64 2.69 -11.63
CA ASN A 29 11.01 2.16 -11.70
C ASN A 29 12.00 3.09 -10.97
N LYS A 30 12.02 3.02 -9.63
CA LYS A 30 13.04 3.69 -8.81
C LYS A 30 13.63 2.70 -7.82
N ARG A 31 13.06 2.64 -6.60
CA ARG A 31 13.51 1.74 -5.55
C ARG A 31 13.02 0.30 -5.74
N ASN A 32 11.88 0.12 -6.37
CA ASN A 32 11.31 -1.17 -6.77
C ASN A 32 10.86 -1.02 -8.22
N LEU A 33 10.77 -2.14 -8.93
CA LEU A 33 10.15 -2.15 -10.25
C LEU A 33 8.71 -2.65 -10.13
N ILE A 34 7.77 -1.90 -10.68
CA ILE A 34 6.36 -2.26 -10.69
C ILE A 34 5.86 -2.27 -12.12
N LYS A 35 5.27 -3.39 -12.52
CA LYS A 35 4.66 -3.57 -13.82
C LYS A 35 3.22 -4.06 -13.69
N VAL A 36 2.40 -3.72 -14.68
CA VAL A 36 1.07 -4.29 -14.86
C VAL A 36 1.15 -5.34 -15.96
N LEU A 37 0.75 -6.57 -15.63
CA LEU A 37 0.63 -7.69 -16.55
C LEU A 37 -0.85 -8.07 -16.73
N THR A 38 -1.15 -8.76 -17.82
CA THR A 38 -2.48 -9.31 -18.07
C THR A 38 -2.44 -10.82 -17.90
N ALA A 39 -3.23 -11.34 -16.98
CA ALA A 39 -3.40 -12.78 -16.80
C ALA A 39 -4.21 -13.41 -17.94
N PRO A 40 -4.16 -14.74 -18.14
CA PRO A 40 -4.87 -15.41 -19.23
C PRO A 40 -6.38 -15.22 -19.25
N ASP A 41 -6.99 -14.93 -18.11
CA ASP A 41 -8.43 -14.63 -17.97
C ASP A 41 -8.78 -13.14 -18.21
N GLY A 42 -7.79 -12.32 -18.61
CA GLY A 42 -7.94 -10.88 -18.81
C GLY A 42 -7.73 -10.04 -17.54
N THR A 43 -7.56 -10.65 -16.38
CA THR A 43 -7.33 -9.92 -15.12
C THR A 43 -6.04 -9.11 -15.21
N GLN A 44 -6.13 -7.81 -14.92
CA GLN A 44 -4.94 -6.98 -14.79
C GLN A 44 -4.33 -7.17 -13.41
N VAL A 45 -3.05 -7.53 -13.38
CA VAL A 45 -2.31 -7.73 -12.13
C VAL A 45 -1.15 -6.76 -12.01
N ASN A 46 -0.97 -6.22 -10.82
CA ASN A 46 0.15 -5.38 -10.43
C ASN A 46 1.24 -6.26 -9.83
N VAL A 47 2.41 -6.27 -10.42
CA VAL A 47 3.56 -7.04 -9.95
C VAL A 47 4.63 -6.10 -9.45
N LYS A 48 4.86 -6.11 -8.14
CA LYS A 48 5.91 -5.33 -7.48
C LYS A 48 7.10 -6.24 -7.16
N ARG A 49 8.21 -6.05 -7.89
CA ARG A 49 9.46 -6.72 -7.58
C ARG A 49 10.24 -5.92 -6.54
N PHE A 50 10.51 -6.53 -5.40
CA PHE A 50 11.33 -5.93 -4.36
C PHE A 50 12.82 -6.11 -4.66
N HIS A 51 13.62 -5.09 -4.37
CA HIS A 51 15.06 -5.21 -4.40
C HIS A 51 15.56 -6.30 -3.45
N ILE A 52 16.60 -6.99 -3.88
CA ILE A 52 17.32 -7.97 -3.05
C ILE A 52 17.87 -7.25 -1.81
N PRO A 53 17.62 -7.77 -0.61
CA PRO A 53 18.18 -7.19 0.61
C PRO A 53 19.70 -7.19 0.58
N HIS A 54 20.34 -6.13 1.03
CA HIS A 54 21.81 -6.00 1.10
C HIS A 54 22.34 -6.19 2.52
N GLY A 55 23.60 -6.64 2.63
CA GLY A 55 24.33 -6.78 3.88
C GLY A 55 23.63 -7.70 4.90
N LEU A 56 23.71 -7.38 6.18
CA LEU A 56 23.13 -8.15 7.29
C LEU A 56 21.62 -8.39 7.13
N ASN A 57 20.89 -7.48 6.52
CA ASN A 57 19.44 -7.64 6.27
C ASN A 57 19.14 -8.85 5.39
N LYS A 58 20.04 -9.26 4.51
CA LYS A 58 19.88 -10.44 3.67
C LYS A 58 19.74 -11.70 4.52
N PHE A 59 20.59 -11.86 5.54
CA PHE A 59 20.54 -13.01 6.46
C PHE A 59 19.34 -12.94 7.41
N ILE A 60 19.05 -11.76 7.97
CA ILE A 60 17.91 -11.55 8.88
C ILE A 60 16.57 -11.95 8.23
N TYR A 61 16.39 -11.60 6.96
CA TYR A 61 15.18 -11.96 6.21
C TYR A 61 15.19 -13.39 5.69
N SER A 62 16.35 -13.92 5.32
CA SER A 62 16.48 -15.31 4.84
C SER A 62 16.16 -16.33 5.95
N TRP A 63 16.66 -16.07 7.14
CA TRP A 63 16.44 -16.98 8.28
C TRP A 63 15.18 -16.67 9.11
N ASN A 64 14.25 -15.91 8.56
CA ASN A 64 12.96 -15.57 9.17
C ASN A 64 13.05 -14.94 10.59
N ILE A 65 14.18 -14.39 10.98
CA ILE A 65 14.33 -13.63 12.23
C ILE A 65 13.34 -12.45 12.22
N ARG A 66 13.09 -11.88 11.04
CA ARG A 66 12.05 -10.89 10.79
C ARG A 66 11.34 -11.20 9.49
N LYS A 67 9.99 -11.21 9.51
CA LYS A 67 9.20 -11.42 8.27
C LYS A 67 9.65 -10.49 7.16
N PRO A 68 9.99 -11.00 5.96
CA PRO A 68 10.33 -10.19 4.80
C PRO A 68 9.23 -9.18 4.45
N LYS A 69 9.61 -8.11 3.72
CA LYS A 69 8.66 -7.07 3.30
C LYS A 69 7.53 -7.65 2.45
N GLY A 70 7.85 -8.56 1.53
CA GLY A 70 6.89 -9.22 0.67
C GLY A 70 5.86 -10.02 1.47
N GLN A 71 6.28 -10.79 2.46
CA GLN A 71 5.37 -11.57 3.30
C GLN A 71 4.40 -10.67 4.07
N ARG A 72 4.88 -9.58 4.66
CA ARG A 72 4.01 -8.61 5.33
C ARG A 72 3.03 -7.96 4.35
N ALA A 73 3.50 -7.57 3.18
CA ALA A 73 2.66 -6.97 2.14
C ALA A 73 1.61 -7.95 1.58
N PHE A 74 1.88 -9.26 1.64
CA PHE A 74 0.92 -10.30 1.26
C PHE A 74 -0.10 -10.63 2.37
N GLU A 75 0.32 -10.63 3.64
CA GLU A 75 -0.51 -11.01 4.78
C GLU A 75 -1.40 -9.86 5.31
N TYR A 76 -0.87 -8.64 5.33
CA TYR A 76 -1.56 -7.48 5.92
C TYR A 76 -2.88 -7.08 5.22
N PRO A 77 -3.03 -7.23 3.89
CA PRO A 77 -4.33 -7.00 3.24
C PRO A 77 -5.48 -7.78 3.85
N MET A 78 -5.23 -9.00 4.32
CA MET A 78 -6.24 -9.82 4.98
C MET A 78 -6.71 -9.20 6.30
N ILE A 79 -5.79 -8.56 7.04
CA ILE A 79 -6.10 -7.87 8.30
C ILE A 79 -6.88 -6.59 8.00
N LEU A 80 -6.41 -5.79 7.04
CA LEU A 80 -7.06 -4.55 6.63
C LEU A 80 -8.49 -4.79 6.14
N LYS A 81 -8.68 -5.80 5.29
CA LYS A 81 -10.01 -6.17 4.76
C LYS A 81 -11.00 -6.53 5.87
N ARG A 82 -10.57 -7.27 6.90
CA ARG A 82 -11.42 -7.61 8.06
C ARG A 82 -11.84 -6.39 8.86
N LYS A 83 -11.06 -5.30 8.79
CA LYS A 83 -11.31 -4.01 9.44
C LYS A 83 -11.97 -3.00 8.50
N GLY A 84 -12.40 -3.41 7.30
CA GLY A 84 -13.09 -2.54 6.33
C GLY A 84 -12.17 -1.58 5.57
N ILE A 85 -10.85 -1.71 5.68
CA ILE A 85 -9.89 -0.80 5.05
C ILE A 85 -9.45 -1.32 3.69
N ASN A 86 -9.61 -0.47 2.66
CA ASN A 86 -9.26 -0.81 1.28
C ASN A 86 -7.75 -0.83 1.05
N THR A 87 -7.31 -1.89 0.38
CA THR A 87 -5.94 -2.08 -0.14
C THR A 87 -6.01 -3.05 -1.33
N PRO A 88 -5.05 -3.02 -2.28
CA PRO A 88 -5.05 -3.96 -3.39
C PRO A 88 -5.11 -5.41 -2.91
N GLU A 89 -5.98 -6.20 -3.52
CA GLU A 89 -6.18 -7.61 -3.15
C GLU A 89 -4.95 -8.44 -3.55
N PRO A 90 -4.31 -9.19 -2.63
CA PRO A 90 -3.13 -9.99 -2.94
C PRO A 90 -3.52 -11.28 -3.67
N LEU A 91 -2.87 -11.53 -4.82
CA LEU A 91 -2.94 -12.80 -5.55
C LEU A 91 -1.90 -13.78 -5.04
N ALA A 92 -0.64 -13.33 -5.05
CA ALA A 92 0.47 -14.22 -4.70
C ALA A 92 1.70 -13.44 -4.19
N LEU A 93 2.56 -14.19 -3.52
CA LEU A 93 3.93 -13.81 -3.22
C LEU A 93 4.86 -14.92 -3.72
N ILE A 94 5.80 -14.56 -4.59
CA ILE A 94 6.91 -15.41 -5.01
C ILE A 94 8.18 -14.89 -4.32
N GLU A 95 8.95 -15.80 -3.74
CA GLU A 95 10.27 -15.52 -3.19
C GLU A 95 11.26 -16.46 -3.87
N GLU A 96 12.20 -15.90 -4.62
CA GLU A 96 13.32 -16.65 -5.15
C GLU A 96 14.31 -16.92 -4.03
N ARG A 97 14.77 -18.16 -3.90
CA ARG A 97 15.78 -18.55 -2.92
C ARG A 97 16.85 -19.42 -3.58
N ASN A 98 18.10 -19.16 -3.25
CA ASN A 98 19.19 -19.98 -3.73
C ASN A 98 19.33 -21.30 -2.91
N PHE A 99 20.27 -22.16 -3.28
CA PHE A 99 20.52 -23.45 -2.61
C PHE A 99 20.90 -23.34 -1.11
N LEU A 100 21.32 -22.15 -0.66
CA LEU A 100 21.58 -21.85 0.77
C LEU A 100 20.37 -21.21 1.46
N ASP A 101 19.18 -21.28 0.85
CA ASP A 101 17.95 -20.64 1.32
C ASP A 101 18.05 -19.12 1.47
N ILE A 102 19.00 -18.48 0.76
CA ILE A 102 19.18 -17.04 0.80
C ILE A 102 18.18 -16.37 -0.14
N LEU A 103 17.45 -15.40 0.40
CA LEU A 103 16.41 -14.64 -0.31
C LEU A 103 17.03 -13.81 -1.47
N GLY A 104 16.53 -14.04 -2.68
CA GLY A 104 16.76 -13.28 -3.89
C GLY A 104 15.68 -12.21 -4.13
N TYR A 105 15.17 -12.14 -5.36
CA TYR A 105 14.03 -11.31 -5.67
C TYR A 105 12.76 -11.83 -5.01
N SER A 106 11.88 -10.91 -4.70
CA SER A 106 10.51 -11.24 -4.24
C SER A 106 9.52 -10.46 -5.08
N TYR A 107 8.46 -11.14 -5.54
CA TYR A 107 7.40 -10.56 -6.36
C TYR A 107 6.10 -10.61 -5.57
N LEU A 108 5.57 -9.44 -5.24
CA LEU A 108 4.21 -9.32 -4.73
C LEU A 108 3.27 -9.07 -5.91
N ILE A 109 2.30 -9.94 -6.07
CA ILE A 109 1.30 -9.87 -7.12
C ILE A 109 -0.03 -9.51 -6.48
N THR A 110 -0.64 -8.42 -6.94
CA THR A 110 -1.95 -7.95 -6.48
C THR A 110 -2.86 -7.69 -7.67
N ILE A 111 -4.18 -7.64 -7.46
CA ILE A 111 -5.10 -7.10 -8.47
C ILE A 111 -4.70 -5.64 -8.72
N GLN A 112 -4.66 -5.25 -10.01
CA GLN A 112 -4.53 -3.85 -10.38
C GLN A 112 -5.80 -3.11 -9.96
N CYS A 113 -5.65 -2.08 -9.12
CA CYS A 113 -6.78 -1.28 -8.67
C CYS A 113 -7.19 -0.22 -9.71
N ASP A 114 -8.42 0.22 -9.63
CA ASP A 114 -9.02 1.27 -10.46
C ASP A 114 -8.90 2.69 -9.86
N TYR A 115 -8.08 2.86 -8.85
CA TYR A 115 -7.78 4.15 -8.24
C TYR A 115 -6.69 4.84 -9.05
N SER A 116 -7.04 5.95 -9.70
CA SER A 116 -6.16 6.66 -10.66
C SER A 116 -5.38 7.82 -10.05
N HIS A 117 -5.80 8.29 -8.87
CA HIS A 117 -5.26 9.50 -8.26
C HIS A 117 -4.41 9.18 -7.03
N THR A 118 -3.40 10.01 -6.79
CA THR A 118 -2.60 10.03 -5.57
C THR A 118 -2.75 11.38 -4.89
N LEU A 119 -2.50 11.45 -3.58
CA LEU A 119 -2.56 12.74 -2.87
C LEU A 119 -1.41 13.70 -3.21
N TYR A 120 -0.45 13.30 -4.06
CA TYR A 120 0.53 14.25 -4.61
C TYR A 120 -0.12 15.39 -5.39
N GLU A 121 -1.27 15.13 -6.02
CA GLU A 121 -2.02 16.11 -6.78
C GLU A 121 -2.48 17.31 -5.93
N MET A 122 -2.63 17.10 -4.63
CA MET A 122 -3.03 18.15 -3.70
C MET A 122 -1.96 19.24 -3.49
N ALA A 123 -0.72 19.01 -3.93
CA ALA A 123 0.35 20.00 -3.87
C ALA A 123 0.03 21.24 -4.71
N ASP A 124 -0.58 21.04 -5.88
CA ASP A 124 -0.86 22.08 -6.88
C ASP A 124 -2.39 22.32 -7.06
N ALA A 125 -3.22 21.65 -6.25
CA ALA A 125 -4.66 21.78 -6.31
C ALA A 125 -5.16 23.13 -5.79
N LYS A 126 -6.31 23.59 -6.31
CA LYS A 126 -6.95 24.83 -5.87
C LYS A 126 -7.73 24.64 -4.56
N PRO A 127 -8.00 25.72 -3.80
CA PRO A 127 -8.77 25.64 -2.55
C PRO A 127 -10.11 24.93 -2.69
N GLU A 128 -10.82 25.15 -3.80
CA GLU A 128 -12.12 24.56 -4.10
C GLU A 128 -12.04 23.03 -4.25
N GLU A 129 -10.89 22.51 -4.63
CA GLU A 129 -10.63 21.08 -4.83
C GLU A 129 -10.11 20.43 -3.54
N TYR A 130 -9.00 20.96 -3.00
CA TYR A 130 -8.32 20.30 -1.90
C TYR A 130 -9.06 20.37 -0.56
N GLN A 131 -9.95 21.32 -0.33
CA GLN A 131 -10.68 21.43 0.94
C GLN A 131 -11.55 20.21 1.24
N TYR A 132 -12.23 19.68 0.22
CA TYR A 132 -13.07 18.48 0.37
C TYR A 132 -12.22 17.23 0.54
N VAL A 133 -11.14 17.11 -0.23
CA VAL A 133 -10.20 15.99 -0.11
C VAL A 133 -9.54 15.99 1.26
N ALA A 134 -9.14 17.16 1.80
CA ALA A 134 -8.54 17.27 3.12
C ALA A 134 -9.47 16.78 4.24
N LYS A 135 -10.76 17.18 4.18
CA LYS A 135 -11.76 16.70 5.15
C LYS A 135 -12.00 15.20 5.02
N ALA A 136 -12.25 14.71 3.82
CA ALA A 136 -12.45 13.28 3.58
C ALA A 136 -11.24 12.44 4.01
N LEU A 137 -10.02 12.94 3.77
CA LEU A 137 -8.79 12.31 4.24
C LEU A 137 -8.67 12.31 5.77
N ALA A 138 -9.14 13.37 6.44
CA ALA A 138 -9.19 13.40 7.90
C ALA A 138 -10.10 12.32 8.47
N HIS A 139 -11.30 12.16 7.89
CA HIS A 139 -12.21 11.08 8.24
C HIS A 139 -11.58 9.71 8.03
N PHE A 140 -10.98 9.48 6.88
CA PHE A 140 -10.27 8.23 6.59
C PHE A 140 -9.13 7.96 7.56
N ALA A 141 -8.30 8.98 7.86
CA ALA A 141 -7.19 8.85 8.82
C ALA A 141 -7.69 8.58 10.25
N ALA A 142 -8.76 9.25 10.68
CA ALA A 142 -9.38 9.00 11.98
C ALA A 142 -9.93 7.57 12.06
N ASP A 143 -10.62 7.12 11.01
CA ASP A 143 -11.20 5.78 10.93
C ASP A 143 -10.14 4.68 11.04
N ILE A 144 -9.06 4.73 10.24
CA ILE A 144 -7.99 3.72 10.33
C ILE A 144 -7.32 3.71 11.72
N HIS A 145 -7.17 4.88 12.37
CA HIS A 145 -6.59 4.95 13.70
C HIS A 145 -7.54 4.42 14.78
N LEU A 146 -8.85 4.65 14.65
CA LEU A 146 -9.89 4.08 15.53
C LEU A 146 -9.98 2.56 15.37
N HIS A 147 -9.72 2.03 14.17
CA HIS A 147 -9.60 0.60 13.91
C HIS A 147 -8.24 0.01 14.32
N GLU A 148 -7.46 0.75 15.14
CA GLU A 148 -6.17 0.31 15.66
C GLU A 148 -5.13 -0.01 14.56
N ILE A 149 -5.14 0.77 13.49
CA ILE A 149 -4.21 0.63 12.37
C ILE A 149 -3.37 1.90 12.27
N LEU A 150 -2.04 1.74 12.21
CA LEU A 150 -1.11 2.82 11.92
C LEU A 150 -0.26 2.47 10.71
N HIS A 151 -0.41 3.23 9.64
CA HIS A 151 0.48 3.13 8.48
C HIS A 151 1.75 3.94 8.75
N LYS A 152 2.87 3.28 9.08
CA LYS A 152 4.13 3.97 9.44
C LYS A 152 4.74 4.82 8.33
N ASP A 153 4.27 4.66 7.11
CA ASP A 153 4.69 5.43 5.94
C ASP A 153 3.48 6.13 5.29
N PHE A 154 2.67 6.79 6.14
CA PHE A 154 1.44 7.48 5.76
C PHE A 154 1.78 8.77 5.03
N THR A 155 2.01 8.67 3.72
CA THR A 155 2.46 9.74 2.83
C THR A 155 1.52 9.88 1.64
N PRO A 156 1.49 11.04 0.96
CA PRO A 156 0.64 11.26 -0.21
C PRO A 156 0.74 10.20 -1.30
N GLY A 157 1.94 9.62 -1.52
CA GLY A 157 2.16 8.59 -2.54
C GLY A 157 1.69 7.19 -2.15
N ASN A 158 1.35 6.96 -0.87
CA ASN A 158 0.89 5.67 -0.37
C ASN A 158 -0.62 5.64 -0.13
N ILE A 159 -1.32 6.69 -0.54
CA ILE A 159 -2.78 6.78 -0.49
C ILE A 159 -3.28 7.09 -1.89
N LEU A 160 -3.96 6.13 -2.47
CA LEU A 160 -4.69 6.31 -3.71
C LEU A 160 -6.10 6.77 -3.37
N TRP A 161 -6.69 7.54 -4.27
CA TRP A 161 -8.06 8.00 -4.09
C TRP A 161 -8.82 8.05 -5.41
N LYS A 162 -10.12 8.00 -5.32
CA LYS A 162 -11.08 8.28 -6.37
C LYS A 162 -12.30 8.94 -5.78
N GLN A 163 -13.09 9.59 -6.62
CA GLN A 163 -14.38 10.17 -6.28
C GLN A 163 -15.45 9.64 -7.22
N ASP A 164 -16.61 9.33 -6.66
CA ASP A 164 -17.83 8.96 -7.38
C ASP A 164 -19.06 9.60 -6.72
N GLU A 165 -20.25 9.13 -7.06
CA GLU A 165 -21.52 9.62 -6.51
C GLU A 165 -21.66 9.38 -5.00
N GLU A 166 -20.98 8.37 -4.45
CA GLU A 166 -20.96 8.06 -3.03
C GLU A 166 -19.94 8.91 -2.24
N GLY A 167 -19.04 9.61 -2.93
CA GLY A 167 -18.04 10.51 -2.35
C GLY A 167 -16.59 10.12 -2.59
N PHE A 168 -15.73 10.42 -1.63
CA PHE A 168 -14.29 10.13 -1.72
C PHE A 168 -13.99 8.74 -1.17
N HIS A 169 -13.28 7.94 -1.98
CA HIS A 169 -12.79 6.62 -1.59
C HIS A 169 -11.27 6.62 -1.55
N PHE A 170 -10.73 6.05 -0.49
CA PHE A 170 -9.28 5.94 -0.29
C PHE A 170 -8.84 4.48 -0.25
N MET A 171 -7.61 4.24 -0.71
CA MET A 171 -6.98 2.93 -0.71
C MET A 171 -5.52 3.05 -0.25
N LEU A 172 -5.11 2.24 0.72
CA LEU A 172 -3.73 2.20 1.20
C LEU A 172 -2.88 1.29 0.32
N VAL A 173 -1.71 1.78 -0.10
CA VAL A 173 -0.68 0.99 -0.79
C VAL A 173 0.62 1.00 -0.01
N ASP A 174 1.57 0.13 -0.38
CA ASP A 174 2.87 -0.06 0.31
C ASP A 174 2.73 -0.37 1.81
N ILE A 175 1.78 -1.23 2.14
CA ILE A 175 1.34 -1.56 3.50
C ILE A 175 2.28 -2.47 4.30
N ASN A 176 3.50 -2.73 3.81
CA ASN A 176 4.48 -3.58 4.51
C ASN A 176 5.02 -2.97 5.82
N ARG A 177 4.69 -1.70 6.12
CA ARG A 177 5.11 -0.96 7.32
C ARG A 177 3.92 -0.54 8.18
N MET A 178 3.00 -1.48 8.40
CA MET A 178 1.87 -1.27 9.31
C MET A 178 2.23 -1.60 10.75
N GLU A 179 1.51 -0.98 11.67
CA GLU A 179 1.44 -1.35 13.08
C GLU A 179 -0.04 -1.55 13.43
N PHE A 180 -0.33 -2.61 14.17
CA PHE A 180 -1.67 -2.96 14.61
C PHE A 180 -1.72 -2.86 16.13
N GLY A 181 -2.73 -2.19 16.67
CA GLY A 181 -2.93 -1.92 18.08
C GLY A 181 -3.35 -0.48 18.34
N PRO A 182 -3.64 -0.12 19.58
CA PRO A 182 -4.19 1.20 19.93
C PRO A 182 -3.33 2.35 19.40
N VAL A 183 -3.98 3.32 18.75
CA VAL A 183 -3.34 4.53 18.24
C VAL A 183 -3.77 5.70 19.11
N SER A 184 -2.87 6.16 19.99
CA SER A 184 -3.13 7.35 20.81
C SER A 184 -3.28 8.61 19.95
N GLU A 185 -3.95 9.62 20.46
CA GLU A 185 -4.16 10.92 19.83
C GLU A 185 -2.85 11.52 19.33
N LYS A 186 -1.85 11.62 20.21
CA LYS A 186 -0.51 12.13 19.87
C LYS A 186 0.15 11.34 18.75
N LYS A 187 0.01 10.01 18.75
CA LYS A 187 0.58 9.13 17.72
C LYS A 187 -0.13 9.31 16.39
N GLY A 188 -1.45 9.48 16.42
CA GLY A 188 -2.27 9.74 15.25
C GLY A 188 -1.96 11.09 14.61
N LEU A 189 -1.91 12.18 15.39
CA LEU A 189 -1.49 13.49 14.91
C LEU A 189 -0.08 13.46 14.31
N TYR A 190 0.86 12.81 14.99
CA TYR A 190 2.22 12.66 14.50
C TYR A 190 2.30 11.87 13.19
N ASN A 191 1.36 10.97 12.92
CA ASN A 191 1.28 10.23 11.68
C ASN A 191 0.95 11.14 10.49
N LEU A 192 0.14 12.19 10.69
CA LEU A 192 -0.24 13.15 9.67
C LEU A 192 0.88 14.11 9.24
N ARG A 193 1.96 14.24 10.00
CA ARG A 193 3.06 15.18 9.74
C ARG A 193 3.77 15.01 8.38
N ARG A 194 3.57 13.88 7.73
CA ARG A 194 4.18 13.57 6.44
C ARG A 194 3.39 14.08 5.23
N PHE A 195 2.20 14.60 5.47
CA PHE A 195 1.46 15.28 4.43
C PHE A 195 2.07 16.66 4.18
N TRP A 196 2.21 16.98 2.92
CA TRP A 196 2.72 18.26 2.44
C TRP A 196 1.81 18.76 1.33
N GLY A 197 1.87 20.07 1.05
CA GLY A 197 1.00 20.75 0.12
C GLY A 197 0.73 22.18 0.58
N PRO A 198 -0.33 22.82 0.14
CA PRO A 198 -0.75 24.11 0.64
C PRO A 198 -0.92 24.07 2.17
N LYS A 199 -0.48 25.14 2.86
CA LYS A 199 -0.62 25.22 4.34
C LYS A 199 -2.06 25.03 4.79
N GLU A 200 -2.99 25.55 4.00
CA GLU A 200 -4.42 25.46 4.27
C GLU A 200 -4.94 24.02 4.17
N PHE A 201 -4.46 23.22 3.20
CA PHE A 201 -4.76 21.78 3.14
C PHE A 201 -4.38 21.07 4.43
N THR A 202 -3.16 21.29 4.90
CA THR A 202 -2.68 20.69 6.15
C THR A 202 -3.49 21.17 7.35
N ARG A 203 -3.84 22.46 7.40
CA ARG A 203 -4.65 23.04 8.48
C ARG A 203 -6.03 22.37 8.54
N ILE A 204 -6.72 22.24 7.41
CA ILE A 204 -8.04 21.60 7.33
C ILE A 204 -7.92 20.13 7.76
N LEU A 205 -6.96 19.39 7.21
CA LEU A 205 -6.73 17.99 7.54
C LEU A 205 -6.54 17.78 9.06
N VAL A 206 -5.65 18.55 9.67
CA VAL A 206 -5.31 18.39 11.10
C VAL A 206 -6.46 18.85 11.98
N SER A 207 -7.11 19.98 11.68
CA SER A 207 -8.24 20.48 12.48
C SER A 207 -9.44 19.52 12.44
N GLU A 208 -9.78 19.00 11.27
CA GLU A 208 -10.88 18.04 11.13
C GLU A 208 -10.55 16.71 11.84
N TYR A 209 -9.31 16.23 11.70
CA TYR A 209 -8.84 15.04 12.40
C TYR A 209 -8.91 15.21 13.93
N ALA A 210 -8.50 16.37 14.45
CA ALA A 210 -8.54 16.65 15.89
C ALA A 210 -9.98 16.61 16.41
N LEU A 211 -10.94 17.23 15.70
CA LEU A 211 -12.37 17.17 16.03
C LEU A 211 -12.87 15.72 16.08
N LEU A 212 -12.56 14.91 15.06
CA LEU A 212 -13.01 13.52 14.97
C LEU A 212 -12.43 12.62 16.07
N ARG A 213 -11.27 13.00 16.61
CA ARG A 213 -10.58 12.24 17.66
C ARG A 213 -10.75 12.85 19.06
N ASN A 214 -11.59 13.90 19.21
CA ASN A 214 -11.83 14.66 20.46
C ASN A 214 -10.51 15.16 21.09
N ILE A 215 -9.63 15.74 20.25
CA ILE A 215 -8.36 16.33 20.67
C ILE A 215 -8.54 17.83 20.81
N ASP A 216 -8.19 18.37 21.99
CA ASP A 216 -8.20 19.81 22.30
C ASP A 216 -7.03 20.58 21.65
#